data_cd5b7b4949df075697edd9dcd70a8984
#
_entry.id   cd5b7b4949df075697edd9dcd70a8984
#
_cell.length_a   1.000
_cell.length_b   1.000
_cell.length_c   1.000
_cell.angle_alpha   90.00
_cell.angle_beta   90.00
_cell.angle_gamma   90.00
#
_symmetry.space_group_name_H-M   'P 1'
#
loop_
_entity.id
_entity.type
_entity.pdbx_description
1 polymer ?
#
loop_
_entity_poly.entity_id
_entity_poly.type
_entity_poly.pdbx_seq_one_letter_code
_entity_poly.pdbx_strand_id
1 'polypeptide(L)'
;AAVRETREELGLPENKIQVYGPWNPLITWHNMMIETVTGELRDFCASRFAPNEEVEELFCVPLSFFMEKEPRRYFSRLQVEQPDDFPYELLPNERGYRFRTGKQETLFWVYEKRVIWGLTARITKDFTDYCKEIL
;
A
#
# COMPACT_ATOMS: atom_id res chain seq x y z
N ALA A 1 -1.89 -13.70 -9.73
CA ALA A 1 -1.22 -13.55 -8.42
C ALA A 1 -2.25 -13.24 -7.34
N ALA A 2 -2.95 -12.06 -7.34
CA ALA A 2 -3.79 -11.60 -6.24
C ALA A 2 -4.83 -12.62 -5.72
N VAL A 3 -5.61 -13.26 -6.60
CA VAL A 3 -6.60 -14.29 -6.20
C VAL A 3 -5.93 -15.50 -5.54
N ARG A 4 -4.80 -15.94 -6.10
CA ARG A 4 -4.04 -17.07 -5.54
C ARG A 4 -3.54 -16.76 -4.14
N GLU A 5 -2.88 -15.61 -3.96
CA GLU A 5 -2.38 -15.15 -2.64
C GLU A 5 -3.53 -15.05 -1.63
N THR A 6 -4.65 -14.41 -2.03
CA THR A 6 -5.83 -14.30 -1.15
C THR A 6 -6.36 -15.68 -0.73
N ARG A 7 -6.36 -16.65 -1.64
CA ARG A 7 -6.79 -18.02 -1.30
C ARG A 7 -5.83 -18.69 -0.32
N GLU A 8 -4.54 -18.57 -0.56
CA GLU A 8 -3.49 -19.19 0.26
C GLU A 8 -3.48 -18.55 1.66
N GLU A 9 -3.47 -17.24 1.74
CA GLU A 9 -3.43 -16.49 3.01
C GLU A 9 -4.72 -16.65 3.84
N LEU A 10 -5.89 -16.63 3.20
CA LEU A 10 -7.17 -16.69 3.90
C LEU A 10 -7.78 -18.10 4.01
N GLY A 11 -7.17 -19.10 3.36
CA GLY A 11 -7.70 -20.45 3.33
C GLY A 11 -9.08 -20.56 2.64
N LEU A 12 -9.35 -19.69 1.66
CA LEU A 12 -10.64 -19.63 0.98
C LEU A 12 -10.65 -20.37 -0.35
N PRO A 13 -11.77 -21.04 -0.70
CA PRO A 13 -11.93 -21.59 -2.04
C PRO A 13 -12.18 -20.46 -3.05
N GLU A 14 -11.77 -20.68 -4.31
CA GLU A 14 -11.83 -19.67 -5.38
C GLU A 14 -13.22 -19.10 -5.63
N ASN A 15 -14.25 -19.94 -5.51
CA ASN A 15 -15.65 -19.54 -5.70
C ASN A 15 -16.17 -18.54 -4.63
N LYS A 16 -15.42 -18.30 -3.57
CA LYS A 16 -15.71 -17.27 -2.56
C LYS A 16 -15.07 -15.92 -2.87
N ILE A 17 -14.22 -15.84 -3.89
CA ILE A 17 -13.54 -14.62 -4.29
C ILE A 17 -14.15 -14.13 -5.61
N GLN A 18 -14.91 -13.04 -5.53
CA GLN A 18 -15.48 -12.38 -6.70
C GLN A 18 -14.58 -11.22 -7.10
N VAL A 19 -13.84 -11.37 -8.19
CA VAL A 19 -13.01 -10.29 -8.75
C VAL A 19 -13.91 -9.32 -9.53
N TYR A 20 -13.79 -8.03 -9.22
CA TYR A 20 -14.49 -6.97 -9.97
C TYR A 20 -13.63 -6.45 -11.12
N GLY A 21 -12.33 -6.39 -10.94
CA GLY A 21 -11.40 -6.01 -11.99
C GLY A 21 -10.10 -5.42 -11.46
N PRO A 22 -9.21 -5.01 -12.37
CA PRO A 22 -8.01 -4.30 -12.02
C PRO A 22 -8.35 -2.93 -11.45
N TRP A 23 -7.51 -2.46 -10.54
CA TRP A 23 -7.55 -1.13 -9.97
C TRP A 23 -6.31 -0.34 -10.37
N ASN A 24 -6.23 0.93 -10.01
CA ASN A 24 -5.10 1.77 -10.32
C ASN A 24 -3.78 1.15 -9.84
N PRO A 25 -2.77 1.02 -10.69
CA PRO A 25 -1.47 0.53 -10.27
C PRO A 25 -0.78 1.55 -9.36
N LEU A 26 -0.05 1.06 -8.37
CA LEU A 26 0.76 1.88 -7.48
C LEU A 26 2.23 1.83 -7.91
N ILE A 27 2.80 3.01 -8.19
CA ILE A 27 4.23 3.14 -8.43
C ILE A 27 4.91 3.54 -7.13
N THR A 28 5.92 2.74 -6.72
CA THR A 28 6.71 3.01 -5.52
C THR A 28 7.91 3.92 -5.84
N TRP A 29 8.50 4.52 -4.81
CA TRP A 29 9.67 5.39 -4.96
C TRP A 29 10.92 4.66 -5.50
N HIS A 30 11.00 3.34 -5.34
CA HIS A 30 12.06 2.50 -5.89
C HIS A 30 11.68 1.84 -7.21
N ASN A 31 10.80 2.47 -7.94
CA ASN A 31 10.43 2.12 -9.33
C ASN A 31 9.76 0.75 -9.50
N MET A 32 9.16 0.21 -8.45
CA MET A 32 8.29 -0.96 -8.56
C MET A 32 6.87 -0.53 -8.89
N MET A 33 6.25 -1.21 -9.84
CA MET A 33 4.82 -1.08 -10.14
C MET A 33 4.09 -2.25 -9.50
N ILE A 34 3.09 -1.91 -8.67
CA ILE A 34 2.23 -2.89 -8.01
C ILE A 34 0.86 -2.81 -8.68
N GLU A 35 0.50 -3.85 -9.39
CA GLU A 35 -0.84 -4.01 -9.94
C GLU A 35 -1.80 -4.41 -8.82
N THR A 36 -2.91 -3.70 -8.73
CA THR A 36 -3.94 -3.95 -7.72
C THR A 36 -5.22 -4.45 -8.37
N VAL A 37 -5.98 -5.22 -7.62
CA VAL A 37 -7.25 -5.81 -8.05
C VAL A 37 -8.29 -5.57 -6.96
N THR A 38 -9.51 -5.20 -7.36
CA THR A 38 -10.64 -5.09 -6.45
C THR A 38 -11.54 -6.29 -6.55
N GLY A 39 -12.11 -6.69 -5.43
CA GLY A 39 -13.00 -7.83 -5.36
C GLY A 39 -13.76 -7.91 -4.03
N GLU A 40 -14.61 -8.91 -3.95
CA GLU A 40 -15.45 -9.22 -2.79
C GLU A 40 -15.17 -10.64 -2.30
N LEU A 41 -15.10 -10.79 -0.99
CA LEU A 41 -15.08 -12.10 -0.33
C LEU A 41 -16.50 -12.47 0.08
N ARG A 42 -17.11 -13.43 -0.63
CA ARG A 42 -18.50 -13.85 -0.39
C ARG A 42 -18.61 -14.75 0.84
N ASP A 43 -19.60 -14.47 1.67
CA ASP A 43 -19.87 -15.21 2.91
C ASP A 43 -18.63 -15.31 3.81
N PHE A 44 -17.77 -14.32 3.75
CA PHE A 44 -16.55 -14.26 4.56
C PHE A 44 -16.88 -13.80 5.98
N CYS A 45 -16.26 -14.47 6.95
CA CYS A 45 -16.36 -14.09 8.35
C CYS A 45 -14.96 -14.15 8.99
N ALA A 46 -14.40 -13.01 9.31
CA ALA A 46 -13.05 -12.93 9.90
C ALA A 46 -12.92 -13.71 11.21
N SER A 47 -14.01 -13.83 12.00
CA SER A 47 -13.99 -14.58 13.27
C SER A 47 -13.88 -16.12 13.09
N ARG A 48 -14.05 -16.62 11.87
CA ARG A 48 -13.86 -18.04 11.54
C ARG A 48 -12.49 -18.34 10.96
N PHE A 49 -11.67 -17.31 10.77
CA PHE A 49 -10.30 -17.48 10.28
C PHE A 49 -9.43 -18.19 11.33
N ALA A 50 -8.68 -19.20 10.89
CA ALA A 50 -7.64 -19.84 11.69
C ALA A 50 -6.28 -19.29 11.29
N PRO A 51 -5.47 -18.80 12.23
CA PRO A 51 -4.11 -18.34 11.95
C PRO A 51 -3.29 -19.42 11.22
N ASN A 52 -2.38 -18.98 10.37
CA ASN A 52 -1.45 -19.83 9.64
C ASN A 52 -0.02 -19.26 9.75
N GLU A 53 0.94 -19.83 9.01
CA GLU A 53 2.34 -19.41 9.05
C GLU A 53 2.57 -17.97 8.55
N GLU A 54 1.67 -17.45 7.69
CA GLU A 54 1.80 -16.15 7.04
C GLU A 54 0.88 -15.09 7.66
N VAL A 55 -0.28 -15.48 8.17
CA VAL A 55 -1.31 -14.57 8.71
C VAL A 55 -1.67 -14.94 10.14
N GLU A 56 -1.29 -14.07 11.07
CA GLU A 56 -1.55 -14.24 12.49
C GLU A 56 -3.01 -13.93 12.86
N GLU A 57 -3.56 -12.82 12.36
CA GLU A 57 -4.94 -12.44 12.59
C GLU A 57 -5.56 -11.74 11.38
N LEU A 58 -6.90 -11.80 11.30
CA LEU A 58 -7.68 -11.00 10.39
C LEU A 58 -8.61 -10.07 11.14
N PHE A 59 -8.76 -8.88 10.62
CA PHE A 59 -9.74 -7.91 11.12
C PHE A 59 -10.43 -7.19 9.96
N CYS A 60 -11.66 -6.79 10.19
CA CYS A 60 -12.43 -6.00 9.23
C CYS A 60 -12.49 -4.55 9.68
N VAL A 61 -12.37 -3.64 8.73
CA VAL A 61 -12.54 -2.21 8.95
C VAL A 61 -13.71 -1.75 8.10
N PRO A 62 -14.72 -1.09 8.67
CA PRO A 62 -15.83 -0.54 7.88
C PRO A 62 -15.31 0.44 6.82
N LEU A 63 -15.82 0.36 5.59
CA LEU A 63 -15.45 1.28 4.53
C LEU A 63 -15.72 2.74 4.93
N SER A 64 -16.83 2.98 5.66
CA SER A 64 -17.19 4.30 6.20
C SER A 64 -16.08 4.91 7.07
N PHE A 65 -15.32 4.09 7.82
CA PHE A 65 -14.19 4.59 8.59
C PHE A 65 -13.16 5.30 7.72
N PHE A 66 -12.79 4.73 6.59
CA PHE A 66 -11.84 5.31 5.65
C PHE A 66 -12.43 6.49 4.87
N MET A 67 -13.73 6.48 4.63
CA MET A 67 -14.43 7.57 3.97
C MET A 67 -14.57 8.81 4.86
N GLU A 68 -14.74 8.63 6.16
CA GLU A 68 -14.94 9.70 7.14
C GLU A 68 -13.65 10.23 7.76
N LYS A 69 -12.62 9.37 7.84
CA LYS A 69 -11.35 9.73 8.48
C LYS A 69 -10.21 9.81 7.49
N GLU A 70 -9.57 10.98 7.43
CA GLU A 70 -8.33 11.14 6.67
C GLU A 70 -7.15 10.48 7.40
N PRO A 71 -6.19 9.87 6.67
CA PRO A 71 -4.99 9.31 7.27
C PRO A 71 -4.06 10.41 7.78
N ARG A 72 -3.26 10.10 8.77
CA ARG A 72 -2.10 10.93 9.12
C ARG A 72 -1.07 10.81 8.02
N ARG A 73 -0.48 11.93 7.60
CA ARG A 73 0.49 12.02 6.51
C ARG A 73 1.85 12.43 7.04
N TYR A 74 2.86 11.68 6.66
CA TYR A 74 4.25 11.97 6.98
C TYR A 74 5.08 11.99 5.70
N PHE A 75 6.03 12.91 5.62
CA PHE A 75 6.88 13.06 4.46
C PHE A 75 8.33 12.79 4.85
N SER A 76 8.88 11.72 4.31
CA SER A 76 10.31 11.42 4.40
C SER A 76 11.06 12.09 3.25
N ARG A 77 12.26 12.59 3.54
CA ARG A 77 13.15 13.10 2.51
C ARG A 77 13.97 11.96 1.92
N LEU A 78 13.97 11.87 0.60
CA LEU A 78 14.82 10.93 -0.13
C LEU A 78 16.04 11.69 -0.63
N GLN A 79 17.22 11.26 -0.23
CA GLN A 79 18.50 11.82 -0.67
C GLN A 79 19.27 10.76 -1.44
N VAL A 80 19.99 11.20 -2.46
CA VAL A 80 20.92 10.35 -3.18
C VAL A 80 22.23 10.35 -2.40
N GLU A 81 22.64 9.18 -1.94
CA GLU A 81 23.94 8.97 -1.33
C GLU A 81 24.87 8.40 -2.40
N GLN A 82 26.02 9.07 -2.59
CA GLN A 82 26.98 8.66 -3.58
C GLN A 82 28.03 7.74 -2.94
N PRO A 83 28.56 6.75 -3.70
CA PRO A 83 29.67 5.93 -3.22
C PRO A 83 30.94 6.79 -3.07
N ASP A 84 31.89 6.29 -2.27
CA ASP A 84 33.12 7.01 -1.94
C ASP A 84 33.99 7.34 -3.18
N ASP A 85 33.94 6.49 -4.19
CA ASP A 85 34.67 6.60 -5.45
C ASP A 85 33.89 7.34 -6.55
N PHE A 86 32.80 8.02 -6.19
CA PHE A 86 31.99 8.76 -7.17
C PHE A 86 32.82 9.90 -7.81
N PRO A 87 32.85 9.96 -9.15
CA PRO A 87 33.75 10.88 -9.88
C PRO A 87 33.19 12.31 -9.91
N TYR A 88 33.22 13.00 -8.78
CA TYR A 88 32.76 14.39 -8.66
C TYR A 88 33.45 15.36 -9.61
N GLU A 89 34.70 15.07 -9.98
CA GLU A 89 35.50 15.88 -10.91
C GLU A 89 34.94 15.94 -12.34
N LEU A 90 34.06 14.98 -12.68
CA LEU A 90 33.35 14.95 -13.98
C LEU A 90 32.05 15.76 -13.98
N LEU A 91 31.64 16.27 -12.83
CA LEU A 91 30.42 17.03 -12.70
C LEU A 91 30.65 18.54 -12.84
N PRO A 92 29.65 19.29 -13.37
CA PRO A 92 29.61 20.73 -13.23
C PRO A 92 29.65 21.11 -11.74
N ASN A 93 30.55 21.98 -11.35
CA ASN A 93 30.78 22.39 -9.95
C ASN A 93 31.34 21.29 -9.03
N GLU A 94 31.85 20.20 -9.57
CA GLU A 94 32.52 19.13 -8.81
C GLU A 94 31.73 18.71 -7.55
N ARG A 95 32.37 18.76 -6.37
CA ARG A 95 31.74 18.44 -5.07
C ARG A 95 30.63 19.41 -4.64
N GLY A 96 30.50 20.54 -5.33
CA GLY A 96 29.39 21.49 -5.12
C GLY A 96 28.09 21.13 -5.84
N TYR A 97 28.10 20.07 -6.64
CA TYR A 97 26.88 19.63 -7.33
C TYR A 97 25.80 19.18 -6.34
N ARG A 98 24.60 19.76 -6.50
CA ARG A 98 23.46 19.43 -5.64
C ARG A 98 22.54 18.45 -6.35
N PHE A 99 22.52 17.22 -5.87
CA PHE A 99 21.55 16.21 -6.34
C PHE A 99 20.13 16.60 -5.91
N ARG A 100 19.18 16.32 -6.78
CA ARG A 100 17.78 16.53 -6.44
C ARG A 100 17.38 15.59 -5.32
N THR A 101 16.63 16.13 -4.36
CA THR A 101 16.00 15.35 -3.29
C THR A 101 14.56 15.06 -3.65
N GLY A 102 14.09 13.85 -3.31
CA GLY A 102 12.69 13.47 -3.42
C GLY A 102 11.98 13.60 -2.07
N LYS A 103 10.67 13.45 -2.12
CA LYS A 103 9.83 13.26 -0.93
C LYS A 103 9.00 12.00 -1.10
N GLN A 104 8.89 11.22 -0.04
CA GLN A 104 8.00 10.08 0.03
C GLN A 104 6.93 10.34 1.08
N GLU A 105 5.67 10.20 0.67
CA GLU A 105 4.54 10.24 1.59
C GLU A 105 4.28 8.85 2.16
N THR A 106 4.06 8.80 3.48
CA THR A 106 3.61 7.60 4.18
C THR A 106 2.32 7.92 4.92
N LEU A 107 1.30 7.11 4.67
CA LEU A 107 -0.04 7.26 5.25
C LEU A 107 -0.21 6.28 6.41
N PHE A 108 -0.95 6.73 7.45
CA PHE A 108 -1.29 5.93 8.61
C PHE A 108 -2.75 6.14 9.01
N TRP A 109 -3.50 5.05 9.13
CA TRP A 109 -4.75 5.01 9.89
C TRP A 109 -4.57 4.17 11.14
N VAL A 110 -5.25 4.55 12.19
CA VAL A 110 -5.37 3.75 13.39
C VAL A 110 -6.84 3.42 13.58
N TYR A 111 -7.17 2.15 13.44
CA TYR A 111 -8.50 1.61 13.69
C TYR A 111 -8.45 0.73 14.94
N GLU A 112 -9.12 1.16 16.00
CA GLU A 112 -8.98 0.57 17.32
C GLU A 112 -7.50 0.56 17.77
N LYS A 113 -6.88 -0.64 17.90
CA LYS A 113 -5.46 -0.80 18.24
C LYS A 113 -4.57 -1.20 17.07
N ARG A 114 -5.15 -1.27 15.85
CA ARG A 114 -4.47 -1.73 14.64
C ARG A 114 -4.04 -0.57 13.77
N VAL A 115 -2.86 -0.68 13.21
CA VAL A 115 -2.27 0.33 12.34
C VAL A 115 -2.29 -0.15 10.89
N ILE A 116 -2.90 0.65 10.02
CA ILE A 116 -2.93 0.43 8.57
C ILE A 116 -2.04 1.51 7.96
N TRP A 117 -0.97 1.11 7.29
CA TRP A 117 0.03 2.06 6.83
C TRP A 117 0.73 1.63 5.53
N GLY A 118 1.63 2.47 5.02
CA GLY A 118 2.49 2.18 3.89
C GLY A 118 1.73 1.95 2.59
N LEU A 119 2.07 0.89 1.86
CA LEU A 119 1.45 0.57 0.57
C LEU A 119 -0.03 0.23 0.71
N THR A 120 -0.39 -0.54 1.72
CA THR A 120 -1.79 -0.87 2.02
C THR A 120 -2.63 0.39 2.24
N ALA A 121 -2.12 1.34 3.03
CA ALA A 121 -2.81 2.60 3.26
C ALA A 121 -2.94 3.44 1.98
N ARG A 122 -1.92 3.48 1.12
CA ARG A 122 -1.99 4.19 -0.16
C ARG A 122 -3.03 3.60 -1.11
N ILE A 123 -3.05 2.29 -1.26
CA ILE A 123 -4.04 1.58 -2.10
C ILE A 123 -5.45 1.81 -1.55
N THR A 124 -5.62 1.69 -0.23
CA THR A 124 -6.91 1.93 0.42
C THR A 124 -7.37 3.38 0.23
N LYS A 125 -6.46 4.37 0.38
CA LYS A 125 -6.79 5.79 0.17
C LYS A 125 -7.26 6.07 -1.24
N ASP A 126 -6.53 5.57 -2.24
CA ASP A 126 -6.90 5.72 -3.65
C ASP A 126 -8.29 5.13 -3.94
N PHE A 127 -8.54 3.93 -3.45
CA PHE A 127 -9.85 3.29 -3.59
C PHE A 127 -10.97 4.07 -2.89
N THR A 128 -10.76 4.53 -1.67
CA THR A 128 -11.80 5.24 -0.90
C THR A 128 -12.05 6.65 -1.42
N ASP A 129 -11.06 7.32 -1.97
CA ASP A 129 -11.25 8.61 -2.65
C ASP A 129 -12.16 8.46 -3.86
N TYR A 130 -11.93 7.43 -4.67
CA TYR A 130 -12.84 7.10 -5.77
C TYR A 130 -14.26 6.80 -5.28
N CYS A 131 -14.42 6.02 -4.20
CA CYS A 131 -15.73 5.77 -3.62
C CYS A 131 -16.45 7.06 -3.18
N LYS A 132 -15.72 8.04 -2.64
CA LYS A 132 -16.28 9.35 -2.28
C LYS A 132 -16.78 10.16 -3.46
N GLU A 133 -16.18 9.98 -4.63
CA GLU A 133 -16.57 10.69 -5.85
C GLU A 133 -17.85 10.14 -6.49
N ILE A 134 -18.14 8.85 -6.29
CA ILE A 134 -19.26 8.16 -6.94
C ILE A 134 -20.47 7.87 -6.04
N LEU A 135 -20.31 8.01 -4.74
CA LEU A 135 -21.36 7.81 -3.75
C LEU A 135 -21.89 9.12 -3.19
#